data_b5ad513ad793a0611cadd8f80a8273cf
#
_entry.id   b5ad513ad793a0611cadd8f80a8273cf
#
_cell.length_a   1.000
_cell.length_b   1.000
_cell.length_c   1.000
_cell.angle_alpha   90.00
_cell.angle_beta   90.00
_cell.angle_gamma   90.00
#
_symmetry.space_group_name_H-M   'P 1'
#
loop_
_entity.id
_entity.type
_entity.pdbx_description
1 polymer ?
#
loop_
_entity_poly.entity_id
_entity_poly.type
_entity_poly.pdbx_seq_one_letter_code
_entity_poly.pdbx_strand_id
1 'polypeptide(L)'
;MPRRRSEYQGTVLDDMDIDAVLSRRPQVALVDELAHTNIPGSRNEKRWQDIHELLDAGIDVISTVNIQHLESLNDAVTAITGIVQQETVPDEVVRAADQIDLVDMSPEALRRRMAHGNVYRPEQVDAAIANYFRVGNLSALRELALLWLAEKVDAGLEGYRATHGITEQWPTRERVVVALSGGPEGEALLRRGARIA
;
A
#
# COMPACT_ATOMS: atom_id res chain seq x y z
N MET A 1 20.61 12.77 -3.02
CA MET A 1 20.55 14.25 -2.95
C MET A 1 20.65 14.68 -1.51
N PRO A 2 21.10 15.91 -1.20
CA PRO A 2 21.04 16.41 0.17
C PRO A 2 19.59 16.42 0.64
N ARG A 3 19.37 16.17 1.93
CA ARG A 3 18.06 16.26 2.57
C ARG A 3 17.84 17.68 3.07
N ARG A 4 16.59 18.12 3.05
CA ARG A 4 16.19 19.37 3.73
C ARG A 4 16.21 19.10 5.23
N ARG A 5 16.93 19.95 5.97
CA ARG A 5 16.96 19.92 7.43
C ARG A 5 16.02 20.97 7.97
N SER A 6 15.15 20.57 8.88
CA SER A 6 14.24 21.49 9.58
C SER A 6 14.32 21.20 11.07
N GLU A 7 14.33 22.25 11.88
CA GLU A 7 14.22 22.13 13.33
C GLU A 7 12.75 22.23 13.73
N TYR A 8 12.27 21.19 14.41
CA TYR A 8 10.90 21.14 14.92
C TYR A 8 10.92 20.68 16.37
N GLN A 9 10.37 21.49 17.28
CA GLN A 9 10.33 21.22 18.72
C GLN A 9 11.70 20.82 19.33
N GLY A 10 12.78 21.50 18.90
CA GLY A 10 14.14 21.24 19.37
C GLY A 10 14.80 19.98 18.80
N THR A 11 14.16 19.31 17.83
CA THR A 11 14.71 18.15 17.13
C THR A 11 15.00 18.50 15.67
N VAL A 12 16.19 18.15 15.20
CA VAL A 12 16.54 18.30 13.78
C VAL A 12 15.98 17.08 13.02
N LEU A 13 15.10 17.34 12.07
CA LEU A 13 14.48 16.34 11.21
C LEU A 13 15.01 16.51 9.78
N ASP A 14 15.28 15.39 9.13
CA ASP A 14 15.70 15.32 7.74
C ASP A 14 14.53 14.83 6.86
N ASP A 15 14.20 15.56 5.80
CA ASP A 15 13.17 15.17 4.84
C ASP A 15 13.63 15.37 3.39
N MET A 16 12.79 14.96 2.42
CA MET A 16 13.06 15.17 1.01
C MET A 16 13.07 16.66 0.69
N ASP A 17 14.10 17.11 -0.02
CA ASP A 17 14.17 18.47 -0.56
C ASP A 17 13.56 18.47 -1.98
N ILE A 18 12.24 18.67 -2.07
CA ILE A 18 11.52 18.69 -3.34
C ILE A 18 12.03 19.80 -4.28
N ASP A 19 12.37 20.98 -3.74
CA ASP A 19 12.87 22.09 -4.55
C ASP A 19 14.21 21.74 -5.20
N ALA A 20 15.08 21.05 -4.47
CA ALA A 20 16.35 20.57 -5.02
C ALA A 20 16.14 19.49 -6.08
N VAL A 21 15.13 18.61 -5.96
CA VAL A 21 14.80 17.62 -6.97
C VAL A 21 14.28 18.30 -8.23
N LEU A 22 13.31 19.20 -8.10
CA LEU A 22 12.73 19.98 -9.22
C LEU A 22 13.80 20.80 -9.95
N SER A 23 14.69 21.45 -9.21
CA SER A 23 15.76 22.26 -9.79
C SER A 23 16.77 21.41 -10.57
N ARG A 24 17.04 20.19 -10.10
CA ARG A 24 17.96 19.25 -10.77
C ARG A 24 17.35 18.62 -12.01
N ARG A 25 16.02 18.50 -12.09
CA ARG A 25 15.29 17.87 -13.19
C ARG A 25 15.86 16.52 -13.63
N PRO A 26 15.97 15.52 -12.73
CA PRO A 26 16.39 14.19 -13.14
C PRO A 26 15.33 13.57 -14.06
N GLN A 27 15.73 12.61 -14.90
CA GLN A 27 14.74 11.83 -15.66
C GLN A 27 13.88 10.96 -14.75
N VAL A 28 14.51 10.32 -13.74
CA VAL A 28 13.84 9.45 -12.78
C VAL A 28 14.25 9.84 -11.36
N ALA A 29 13.29 9.94 -10.45
CA ALA A 29 13.48 10.12 -9.02
C ALA A 29 13.08 8.86 -8.26
N LEU A 30 13.94 8.39 -7.36
CA LEU A 30 13.61 7.33 -6.40
C LEU A 30 13.16 7.98 -5.11
N VAL A 31 11.89 7.78 -4.74
CA VAL A 31 11.25 8.40 -3.56
C VAL A 31 10.67 7.30 -2.69
N ASP A 32 11.26 7.06 -1.54
CA ASP A 32 10.82 6.04 -0.59
C ASP A 32 9.65 6.51 0.27
N GLU A 33 8.87 5.57 0.81
CA GLU A 33 7.77 5.79 1.74
C GLU A 33 6.67 6.75 1.23
N LEU A 34 5.92 6.32 0.21
CA LEU A 34 4.83 7.10 -0.42
C LEU A 34 3.82 7.70 0.59
N ALA A 35 3.54 6.99 1.68
CA ALA A 35 2.56 7.39 2.70
C ALA A 35 3.11 8.37 3.75
N HIS A 36 4.41 8.69 3.69
CA HIS A 36 5.06 9.52 4.69
C HIS A 36 4.36 10.88 4.89
N THR A 37 4.26 11.30 6.14
CA THR A 37 3.80 12.66 6.49
C THR A 37 5.01 13.58 6.58
N ASN A 38 5.07 14.57 5.72
CA ASN A 38 6.17 15.52 5.65
C ASN A 38 6.29 16.35 6.94
N ILE A 39 7.46 16.90 7.18
CA ILE A 39 7.73 17.74 8.35
C ILE A 39 6.76 18.96 8.37
N PRO A 40 6.19 19.33 9.53
CA PRO A 40 5.34 20.50 9.65
C PRO A 40 5.98 21.76 9.07
N GLY A 41 5.25 22.49 8.24
CA GLY A 41 5.75 23.65 7.50
C GLY A 41 6.39 23.31 6.16
N SER A 42 6.36 22.05 5.72
CA SER A 42 6.66 21.67 4.35
C SER A 42 5.58 22.20 3.39
N ARG A 43 5.92 22.34 2.10
CA ARG A 43 5.01 22.81 1.05
C ARG A 43 3.78 21.92 0.96
N ASN A 44 3.98 20.62 0.98
CA ASN A 44 2.95 19.61 0.97
C ASN A 44 2.93 18.88 2.32
N GLU A 45 1.75 18.47 2.76
CA GLU A 45 1.59 17.73 4.00
C GLU A 45 2.06 16.28 3.87
N LYS A 46 1.87 15.68 2.69
CA LYS A 46 2.14 14.28 2.42
C LYS A 46 3.13 14.10 1.27
N ARG A 47 3.96 13.08 1.36
CA ARG A 47 4.95 12.75 0.32
C ARG A 47 4.32 12.39 -1.02
N TRP A 48 3.16 11.76 -1.04
CA TRP A 48 2.48 11.48 -2.29
C TRP A 48 2.09 12.76 -3.06
N GLN A 49 1.86 13.88 -2.36
CA GLN A 49 1.61 15.19 -2.99
C GLN A 49 2.88 15.76 -3.62
N ASP A 50 4.04 15.59 -2.95
CA ASP A 50 5.33 15.93 -3.54
C ASP A 50 5.59 15.11 -4.81
N ILE A 51 5.25 13.82 -4.80
CA ILE A 51 5.40 12.94 -5.96
C ILE A 51 4.53 13.42 -7.13
N HIS A 52 3.28 13.83 -6.89
CA HIS A 52 2.44 14.41 -7.93
C HIS A 52 3.09 15.66 -8.54
N GLU A 53 3.68 16.53 -7.72
CA GLU A 53 4.39 17.72 -8.21
C GLU A 53 5.62 17.37 -9.08
N LEU A 54 6.34 16.29 -8.74
CA LEU A 54 7.43 15.79 -9.56
C LEU A 54 6.94 15.23 -10.89
N LEU A 55 5.85 14.47 -10.90
CA LEU A 55 5.23 13.92 -12.11
C LEU A 55 4.72 15.04 -13.01
N ASP A 56 4.06 16.07 -12.46
CA ASP A 56 3.59 17.25 -13.19
C ASP A 56 4.74 18.04 -13.80
N ALA A 57 5.93 17.99 -13.20
CA ALA A 57 7.15 18.57 -13.75
C ALA A 57 7.82 17.70 -14.84
N GLY A 58 7.24 16.54 -15.18
CA GLY A 58 7.76 15.60 -16.19
C GLY A 58 8.92 14.75 -15.68
N ILE A 59 9.00 14.49 -14.39
CA ILE A 59 9.99 13.61 -13.77
C ILE A 59 9.33 12.28 -13.48
N ASP A 60 9.86 11.19 -14.03
CA ASP A 60 9.39 9.84 -13.70
C ASP A 60 9.72 9.51 -12.22
N VAL A 61 8.82 8.83 -11.53
CA VAL A 61 9.02 8.49 -10.12
C VAL A 61 8.88 7.00 -9.88
N ILE A 62 9.84 6.43 -9.16
CA ILE A 62 9.72 5.09 -8.59
C ILE A 62 9.59 5.26 -7.07
N SER A 63 8.48 4.79 -6.51
CA SER A 63 8.21 4.91 -5.09
C SER A 63 7.91 3.55 -4.45
N THR A 64 7.96 3.50 -3.13
CA THR A 64 7.61 2.31 -2.35
C THR A 64 6.45 2.63 -1.43
N VAL A 65 5.60 1.63 -1.20
CA VAL A 65 4.51 1.70 -0.22
C VAL A 65 4.33 0.34 0.44
N ASN A 66 4.09 0.34 1.74
CA ASN A 66 3.71 -0.87 2.45
C ASN A 66 2.18 -0.97 2.47
N ILE A 67 1.65 -2.18 2.32
CA ILE A 67 0.21 -2.45 2.23
C ILE A 67 -0.60 -1.85 3.39
N GLN A 68 -0.01 -1.78 4.59
CA GLN A 68 -0.66 -1.23 5.77
C GLN A 68 -0.97 0.26 5.69
N HIS A 69 -0.38 0.98 4.76
CA HIS A 69 -0.58 2.41 4.57
C HIS A 69 -1.66 2.74 3.53
N LEU A 70 -2.28 1.74 2.89
CA LEU A 70 -3.44 1.98 2.03
C LEU A 70 -4.66 2.32 2.88
N GLU A 71 -5.31 3.44 2.54
CA GLU A 71 -6.39 4.00 3.35
C GLU A 71 -7.58 3.04 3.47
N SER A 72 -7.96 2.37 2.38
CA SER A 72 -9.06 1.41 2.36
C SER A 72 -8.83 0.18 3.25
N LEU A 73 -7.57 -0.14 3.56
CA LEU A 73 -7.20 -1.32 4.34
C LEU A 73 -6.95 -1.03 5.82
N ASN A 74 -7.05 0.23 6.28
CA ASN A 74 -6.69 0.63 7.64
C ASN A 74 -7.47 -0.17 8.71
N ASP A 75 -8.77 -0.38 8.52
CA ASP A 75 -9.59 -1.17 9.45
C ASP A 75 -9.14 -2.64 9.51
N ALA A 76 -8.88 -3.26 8.35
CA ALA A 76 -8.39 -4.64 8.29
C ALA A 76 -7.01 -4.78 8.93
N VAL A 77 -6.10 -3.84 8.64
CA VAL A 77 -4.76 -3.79 9.24
C VAL A 77 -4.85 -3.63 10.75
N THR A 78 -5.74 -2.76 11.24
CA THR A 78 -5.97 -2.56 12.68
C THR A 78 -6.50 -3.84 13.33
N ALA A 79 -7.43 -4.53 12.69
CA ALA A 79 -7.97 -5.80 13.20
C ALA A 79 -6.90 -6.91 13.27
N ILE A 80 -5.97 -6.97 12.31
CA ILE A 80 -4.89 -7.96 12.25
C ILE A 80 -3.79 -7.65 13.27
N THR A 81 -3.37 -6.37 13.33
CA THR A 81 -2.14 -5.97 14.06
C THR A 81 -2.42 -5.40 15.44
N GLY A 82 -3.64 -4.93 15.70
CA GLY A 82 -4.01 -4.16 16.88
C GLY A 82 -3.52 -2.71 16.86
N ILE A 83 -2.95 -2.23 15.74
CA ILE A 83 -2.34 -0.90 15.63
C ILE A 83 -3.04 -0.10 14.51
N VAL A 84 -3.55 1.07 14.87
CA VAL A 84 -4.10 2.03 13.90
C VAL A 84 -2.94 2.72 13.16
N GLN A 85 -2.95 2.66 11.83
CA GLN A 85 -1.95 3.36 11.04
C GLN A 85 -2.30 4.86 10.93
N GLN A 86 -1.37 5.71 11.34
CA GLN A 86 -1.52 7.17 11.29
C GLN A 86 -1.15 7.73 9.90
N GLU A 87 -0.17 7.10 9.26
CA GLU A 87 0.29 7.48 7.93
C GLU A 87 -0.44 6.63 6.90
N THR A 88 -1.27 7.27 6.09
CA THR A 88 -2.02 6.62 5.03
C THR A 88 -1.85 7.35 3.71
N VAL A 89 -2.08 6.64 2.63
CA VAL A 89 -2.14 7.14 1.26
C VAL A 89 -3.47 6.71 0.63
N PRO A 90 -4.18 7.61 -0.06
CA PRO A 90 -5.40 7.25 -0.79
C PRO A 90 -5.11 6.17 -1.83
N ASP A 91 -5.99 5.19 -1.94
CA ASP A 91 -5.84 4.06 -2.88
C ASP A 91 -5.71 4.51 -4.33
N GLU A 92 -6.43 5.57 -4.71
CA GLU A 92 -6.38 6.13 -6.06
C GLU A 92 -4.99 6.64 -6.44
N VAL A 93 -4.18 7.14 -5.50
CA VAL A 93 -2.81 7.56 -5.76
C VAL A 93 -1.95 6.37 -6.21
N VAL A 94 -2.10 5.23 -5.53
CA VAL A 94 -1.37 4.01 -5.88
C VAL A 94 -1.95 3.38 -7.16
N ARG A 95 -3.29 3.41 -7.31
CA ARG A 95 -3.97 2.88 -8.51
C ARG A 95 -3.64 3.67 -9.78
N ALA A 96 -3.30 4.94 -9.67
CA ALA A 96 -2.91 5.80 -10.79
C ALA A 96 -1.51 5.51 -11.33
N ALA A 97 -0.68 4.73 -10.61
CA ALA A 97 0.64 4.35 -11.11
C ALA A 97 0.55 3.52 -12.40
N ASP A 98 1.43 3.80 -13.36
CA ASP A 98 1.53 3.06 -14.64
C ASP A 98 1.87 1.58 -14.39
N GLN A 99 2.71 1.31 -13.41
CA GLN A 99 3.14 -0.04 -13.02
C GLN A 99 3.14 -0.20 -11.50
N ILE A 100 2.65 -1.33 -11.02
CA ILE A 100 2.72 -1.74 -9.62
C ILE A 100 3.37 -3.11 -9.55
N ASP A 101 4.50 -3.19 -8.85
CA ASP A 101 5.23 -4.43 -8.62
C ASP A 101 5.10 -4.85 -7.16
N LEU A 102 4.62 -6.07 -6.93
CA LEU A 102 4.60 -6.66 -5.59
C LEU A 102 5.96 -7.29 -5.27
N VAL A 103 6.67 -6.67 -4.33
CA VAL A 103 7.89 -7.29 -3.77
C VAL A 103 7.47 -8.30 -2.70
N ASP A 104 7.17 -9.53 -3.14
CA ASP A 104 6.72 -10.59 -2.25
C ASP A 104 7.88 -11.20 -1.47
N MET A 105 7.72 -11.27 -0.14
CA MET A 105 8.68 -11.88 0.77
C MET A 105 7.95 -12.74 1.80
N SER A 106 8.44 -13.96 2.04
CA SER A 106 7.82 -14.80 3.08
C SER A 106 7.98 -14.16 4.47
N PRO A 107 7.02 -14.36 5.37
CA PRO A 107 7.08 -13.86 6.74
C PRO A 107 8.39 -14.23 7.46
N GLU A 108 8.86 -15.46 7.26
CA GLU A 108 10.10 -15.96 7.86
C GLU A 108 11.34 -15.24 7.31
N ALA A 109 11.37 -14.98 6.00
CA ALA A 109 12.48 -14.24 5.38
C ALA A 109 12.51 -12.79 5.87
N LEU A 110 11.34 -12.14 5.97
CA LEU A 110 11.24 -10.79 6.51
C LEU A 110 11.71 -10.71 7.96
N ARG A 111 11.24 -11.63 8.82
CA ARG A 111 11.68 -11.71 10.22
C ARG A 111 13.17 -11.94 10.37
N ARG A 112 13.77 -12.80 9.52
CA ARG A 112 15.24 -12.99 9.51
C ARG A 112 15.97 -11.68 9.17
N ARG A 113 15.51 -10.92 8.16
CA ARG A 113 16.11 -9.63 7.82
C ARG A 113 16.01 -8.62 8.96
N MET A 114 14.90 -8.61 9.68
CA MET A 114 14.72 -7.76 10.86
C MET A 114 15.66 -8.16 11.99
N ALA A 115 15.77 -9.45 12.30
CA ALA A 115 16.64 -9.97 13.34
C ALA A 115 18.14 -9.63 13.11
N HIS A 116 18.54 -9.45 11.85
CA HIS A 116 19.90 -9.04 11.50
C HIS A 116 20.12 -7.51 11.53
N GLY A 117 19.17 -6.73 12.06
CA GLY A 117 19.30 -5.29 12.22
C GLY A 117 19.21 -4.47 10.92
N ASN A 118 18.74 -5.08 9.81
CA ASN A 118 18.67 -4.43 8.50
C ASN A 118 17.45 -3.51 8.33
N VAL A 119 16.52 -3.50 9.30
CA VAL A 119 15.24 -2.74 9.23
C VAL A 119 15.08 -1.83 10.45
N TYR A 120 15.38 -2.32 11.64
CA TYR A 120 15.27 -1.60 12.91
C TYR A 120 16.59 -1.63 13.69
N ARG A 121 16.74 -0.67 14.60
CA ARG A 121 17.85 -0.71 15.57
C ARG A 121 17.70 -1.93 16.47
N PRO A 122 18.80 -2.58 16.88
CA PRO A 122 18.77 -3.82 17.65
C PRO A 122 17.86 -3.77 18.88
N GLU A 123 17.80 -2.64 19.57
CA GLU A 123 17.01 -2.46 20.80
C GLU A 123 15.48 -2.49 20.55
N GLN A 124 15.05 -2.26 19.31
CA GLN A 124 13.64 -2.23 18.92
C GLN A 124 13.18 -3.53 18.25
N VAL A 125 14.11 -4.38 17.85
CA VAL A 125 13.83 -5.59 17.05
C VAL A 125 12.96 -6.58 17.80
N ASP A 126 13.28 -6.89 19.05
CA ASP A 126 12.57 -7.92 19.82
C ASP A 126 11.10 -7.55 20.07
N ALA A 127 10.83 -6.31 20.44
CA ALA A 127 9.46 -5.83 20.64
C ALA A 127 8.65 -5.79 19.36
N ALA A 128 9.25 -5.36 18.25
CA ALA A 128 8.62 -5.34 16.93
C ALA A 128 8.30 -6.75 16.44
N ILE A 129 9.26 -7.70 16.55
CA ILE A 129 9.08 -9.11 16.17
C ILE A 129 8.00 -9.79 17.02
N ALA A 130 7.96 -9.50 18.32
CA ALA A 130 7.01 -10.10 19.25
C ALA A 130 5.57 -9.63 19.04
N ASN A 131 5.38 -8.43 18.52
CA ASN A 131 4.07 -7.79 18.39
C ASN A 131 3.60 -7.69 16.94
N TYR A 132 3.99 -6.64 16.24
CA TYR A 132 3.50 -6.34 14.89
C TYR A 132 3.93 -7.41 13.87
N PHE A 133 5.19 -7.82 13.90
CA PHE A 133 5.80 -8.73 12.92
C PHE A 133 5.68 -10.21 13.31
N ARG A 134 4.58 -10.61 13.94
CA ARG A 134 4.25 -12.04 14.12
C ARG A 134 4.02 -12.68 12.75
N VAL A 135 4.39 -13.95 12.62
CA VAL A 135 4.19 -14.68 11.36
C VAL A 135 2.76 -14.62 10.87
N GLY A 136 1.77 -14.78 11.78
CA GLY A 136 0.35 -14.69 11.43
C GLY A 136 -0.05 -13.32 10.89
N ASN A 137 0.39 -12.22 11.53
CA ASN A 137 0.11 -10.86 11.06
C ASN A 137 0.73 -10.62 9.67
N LEU A 138 2.00 -11.00 9.49
CA LEU A 138 2.69 -10.85 8.21
C LEU A 138 2.03 -11.67 7.10
N SER A 139 1.56 -12.89 7.40
CA SER A 139 0.82 -13.72 6.45
C SER A 139 -0.49 -13.06 6.04
N ALA A 140 -1.24 -12.51 6.99
CA ALA A 140 -2.49 -11.80 6.70
C ALA A 140 -2.27 -10.50 5.92
N LEU A 141 -1.24 -9.71 6.27
CA LEU A 141 -0.87 -8.51 5.50
C LEU A 141 -0.43 -8.85 4.07
N ARG A 142 0.29 -9.96 3.89
CA ARG A 142 0.67 -10.48 2.57
C ARG A 142 -0.55 -10.87 1.74
N GLU A 143 -1.52 -11.55 2.37
CA GLU A 143 -2.79 -11.90 1.73
C GLU A 143 -3.55 -10.64 1.28
N LEU A 144 -3.67 -9.62 2.15
CA LEU A 144 -4.28 -8.34 1.78
C LEU A 144 -3.60 -7.70 0.58
N ALA A 145 -2.26 -7.73 0.52
CA ALA A 145 -1.52 -7.16 -0.61
C ALA A 145 -1.82 -7.88 -1.93
N LEU A 146 -1.89 -9.21 -1.89
CA LEU A 146 -2.22 -10.03 -3.07
C LEU A 146 -3.65 -9.79 -3.53
N LEU A 147 -4.61 -9.72 -2.61
CA LEU A 147 -6.01 -9.45 -2.93
C LEU A 147 -6.19 -8.06 -3.52
N TRP A 148 -5.60 -7.04 -2.90
CA TRP A 148 -5.67 -5.67 -3.39
C TRP A 148 -5.09 -5.51 -4.80
N LEU A 149 -3.95 -6.17 -5.06
CA LEU A 149 -3.33 -6.16 -6.40
C LEU A 149 -4.20 -6.89 -7.43
N ALA A 150 -4.82 -8.02 -7.06
CA ALA A 150 -5.73 -8.75 -7.94
C ALA A 150 -6.94 -7.90 -8.34
N GLU A 151 -7.53 -7.14 -7.40
CA GLU A 151 -8.63 -6.22 -7.69
C GLU A 151 -8.23 -5.13 -8.70
N LYS A 152 -7.00 -4.60 -8.61
CA LYS A 152 -6.51 -3.63 -9.60
C LYS A 152 -6.40 -4.25 -10.99
N VAL A 153 -5.92 -5.48 -11.10
CA VAL A 153 -5.82 -6.19 -12.39
C VAL A 153 -7.20 -6.40 -12.99
N ASP A 154 -8.18 -6.82 -12.17
CA ASP A 154 -9.56 -7.02 -12.60
C ASP A 154 -10.19 -5.71 -13.13
N ALA A 155 -10.03 -4.60 -12.40
CA ALA A 155 -10.51 -3.29 -12.83
C ALA A 155 -9.87 -2.83 -14.16
N GLY A 156 -8.58 -3.10 -14.35
CA GLY A 156 -7.88 -2.83 -15.61
C GLY A 156 -8.42 -3.65 -16.77
N LEU A 157 -8.73 -4.94 -16.54
CA LEU A 157 -9.32 -5.82 -17.54
C LEU A 157 -10.75 -5.39 -17.90
N GLU A 158 -11.55 -4.94 -16.94
CA GLU A 158 -12.88 -4.42 -17.20
C GLU A 158 -12.82 -3.16 -18.07
N GLY A 159 -11.95 -2.22 -17.76
CA GLY A 159 -11.70 -1.01 -18.55
C GLY A 159 -11.25 -1.34 -19.99
N TYR A 160 -10.32 -2.29 -20.13
CA TYR A 160 -9.87 -2.76 -21.44
C TYR A 160 -11.01 -3.36 -22.28
N ARG A 161 -11.85 -4.22 -21.68
CA ARG A 161 -13.00 -4.83 -22.35
C ARG A 161 -14.01 -3.77 -22.80
N ALA A 162 -14.34 -2.82 -21.92
CA ALA A 162 -15.27 -1.75 -22.24
C ALA A 162 -14.79 -0.93 -23.44
N THR A 163 -13.48 -0.60 -23.48
CA THR A 163 -12.89 0.20 -24.57
C THR A 163 -12.85 -0.56 -25.89
N HIS A 164 -12.69 -1.90 -25.87
CA HIS A 164 -12.58 -2.72 -27.08
C HIS A 164 -13.86 -3.45 -27.46
N GLY A 165 -14.99 -3.17 -26.79
CA GLY A 165 -16.28 -3.79 -27.09
C GLY A 165 -16.32 -5.31 -26.86
N ILE A 166 -15.46 -5.83 -25.97
CA ILE A 166 -15.39 -7.25 -25.65
C ILE A 166 -16.51 -7.56 -24.64
N THR A 167 -17.55 -8.23 -25.10
CA THR A 167 -18.70 -8.61 -24.27
C THR A 167 -18.52 -9.95 -23.57
N GLU A 168 -17.65 -10.82 -24.10
CA GLU A 168 -17.34 -12.09 -23.46
C GLU A 168 -16.47 -11.89 -22.22
N GLN A 169 -16.91 -12.47 -21.12
CA GLN A 169 -16.12 -12.49 -19.89
C GLN A 169 -15.22 -13.71 -19.89
N TRP A 170 -13.94 -13.49 -19.68
CA TRP A 170 -13.03 -14.59 -19.44
C TRP A 170 -13.36 -15.24 -18.09
N PRO A 171 -13.47 -16.56 -18.00
CA PRO A 171 -13.81 -17.26 -16.77
C PRO A 171 -12.63 -17.25 -15.78
N THR A 172 -12.24 -16.05 -15.33
CA THR A 172 -11.15 -15.87 -14.35
C THR A 172 -11.62 -16.08 -12.93
N ARG A 173 -12.94 -15.98 -12.69
CA ARG A 173 -13.58 -16.28 -11.40
C ARG A 173 -14.87 -17.06 -11.63
N GLU A 174 -15.15 -18.00 -10.73
CA GLU A 174 -16.44 -18.68 -10.73
C GLU A 174 -17.55 -17.73 -10.28
N ARG A 175 -18.69 -17.80 -10.94
CA ARG A 175 -19.88 -17.04 -10.55
C ARG A 175 -20.78 -17.94 -9.73
N VAL A 176 -21.11 -17.48 -8.53
CA VAL A 176 -22.01 -18.19 -7.65
C VAL A 176 -23.38 -17.50 -7.66
N VAL A 177 -24.41 -18.22 -8.06
CA VAL A 177 -25.80 -17.77 -7.93
C VAL A 177 -26.37 -18.36 -6.65
N VAL A 178 -26.77 -17.49 -5.71
CA VAL A 178 -27.42 -17.92 -4.47
C VAL A 178 -28.94 -17.67 -4.63
N ALA A 179 -29.70 -18.74 -4.77
CA ALA A 179 -31.17 -18.68 -4.79
C ALA A 179 -31.71 -18.72 -3.34
N LEU A 180 -32.48 -17.71 -2.94
CA LEU A 180 -33.06 -17.61 -1.62
C LEU A 180 -34.57 -17.88 -1.68
N SER A 181 -35.04 -18.81 -0.85
CA SER A 181 -36.46 -19.12 -0.68
C SER A 181 -37.18 -18.29 0.38
N GLY A 182 -36.45 -17.35 1.06
CA GLY A 182 -36.99 -16.57 2.16
C GLY A 182 -37.00 -17.30 3.52
N GLY A 183 -36.39 -18.48 3.59
CA GLY A 183 -36.25 -19.25 4.83
C GLY A 183 -35.12 -18.75 5.74
N PRO A 184 -35.04 -19.26 6.98
CA PRO A 184 -34.06 -18.83 7.99
C PRO A 184 -32.59 -19.13 7.60
N GLU A 185 -32.36 -20.01 6.62
CA GLU A 185 -31.02 -20.38 6.15
C GLU A 185 -30.44 -19.34 5.14
N GLY A 186 -31.25 -18.38 4.68
CA GLY A 186 -30.88 -17.44 3.60
C GLY A 186 -29.58 -16.69 3.89
N GLU A 187 -29.40 -16.21 5.10
CA GLU A 187 -28.20 -15.47 5.51
C GLU A 187 -26.93 -16.36 5.53
N ALA A 188 -27.08 -17.62 5.95
CA ALA A 188 -25.97 -18.58 5.94
C ALA A 188 -25.58 -18.95 4.49
N LEU A 189 -26.55 -19.08 3.59
CA LEU A 189 -26.30 -19.33 2.17
C LEU A 189 -25.60 -18.14 1.50
N LEU A 190 -26.02 -16.90 1.80
CA LEU A 190 -25.33 -15.70 1.29
C LEU A 190 -23.90 -15.63 1.76
N ARG A 191 -23.64 -15.84 3.05
CA ARG A 191 -22.27 -15.89 3.58
C ARG A 191 -21.42 -16.99 2.95
N ARG A 192 -22.02 -18.16 2.67
CA ARG A 192 -21.32 -19.25 2.00
C ARG A 192 -21.03 -18.92 0.53
N GLY A 193 -22.02 -18.36 -0.19
CA GLY A 193 -21.87 -17.91 -1.57
C GLY A 193 -20.75 -16.88 -1.71
N ALA A 194 -20.72 -15.87 -0.83
CA ALA A 194 -19.70 -14.83 -0.82
C ALA A 194 -18.27 -15.34 -0.53
N ARG A 195 -18.13 -16.53 0.12
CA ARG A 195 -16.81 -17.15 0.33
C ARG A 195 -16.34 -18.00 -0.84
N ILE A 196 -17.22 -18.36 -1.76
CA ILE A 196 -16.93 -19.20 -2.92
C ILE A 196 -16.69 -18.34 -4.16
N ALA A 197 -17.35 -17.16 -4.24
CA ALA A 197 -17.19 -16.19 -5.31
C ALA A 197 -15.90 -15.39 -5.16
#